data_9d7cd91dd8292be712360714ce0417a9
#
_entry.id   9d7cd91dd8292be712360714ce0417a9
#
_cell.length_a   1.000
_cell.length_b   1.000
_cell.length_c   1.000
_cell.angle_alpha   90.00
_cell.angle_beta   90.00
_cell.angle_gamma   90.00
#
_symmetry.space_group_name_H-M   'P 1'
#
loop_
_entity.id
_entity.type
_entity.pdbx_description
1 polymer ?
#
loop_
_entity_poly.entity_id
_entity_poly.type
_entity_poly.pdbx_seq_one_letter_code
_entity_poly.pdbx_strand_id
1 'polypeptide(L)'
;MNKIVNWSDKQQMKLNFKKCCNIIFNFSKKKQFATNMKIKDDVIETVQSKKLLGTSIEDKMKWNLKIERLIKAANKRMVLLHKVSKFTSRISDLKLIYNSKIRSILETSCDVWHSSLTLQQRASLERLQNVLSGSF
;
A
#
# COMPACT_ATOMS: atom_id res chain seq x y z
N MET A 1 12.61 -20.52 -11.77
CA MET A 1 13.47 -19.41 -11.30
C MET A 1 14.58 -19.05 -12.27
N ASN A 2 15.17 -19.98 -12.94
CA ASN A 2 16.22 -19.72 -13.96
C ASN A 2 15.82 -18.73 -15.07
N LYS A 3 14.52 -18.62 -15.42
CA LYS A 3 14.06 -17.68 -16.46
C LYS A 3 14.32 -16.22 -16.13
N ILE A 4 14.13 -15.80 -14.87
CA ILE A 4 14.35 -14.41 -14.43
C ILE A 4 15.84 -14.09 -14.41
N VAL A 5 16.65 -15.03 -13.93
CA VAL A 5 18.11 -14.90 -13.92
C VAL A 5 18.64 -14.77 -15.35
N ASN A 6 18.26 -15.69 -16.24
CA ASN A 6 18.65 -15.65 -17.65
C ASN A 6 18.18 -14.36 -18.36
N TRP A 7 16.99 -13.88 -18.02
CA TRP A 7 16.50 -12.61 -18.55
C TRP A 7 17.33 -11.42 -18.04
N SER A 8 17.66 -11.38 -16.74
CA SER A 8 18.48 -10.30 -16.18
C SER A 8 19.90 -10.29 -16.76
N ASP A 9 20.47 -11.48 -16.95
CA ASP A 9 21.81 -11.62 -17.54
C ASP A 9 21.79 -11.16 -19.02
N LYS A 10 20.73 -11.48 -19.79
CA LYS A 10 20.55 -10.98 -21.17
C LYS A 10 20.43 -9.45 -21.24
N GLN A 11 19.76 -8.83 -20.26
CA GLN A 11 19.59 -7.38 -20.19
C GLN A 11 20.78 -6.67 -19.52
N GLN A 12 21.86 -7.39 -19.20
CA GLN A 12 23.03 -6.86 -18.49
C GLN A 12 22.68 -6.19 -17.14
N MET A 13 21.56 -6.60 -16.52
CA MET A 13 21.10 -6.10 -15.23
C MET A 13 21.52 -7.09 -14.13
N LYS A 14 22.21 -6.60 -13.10
CA LYS A 14 22.54 -7.42 -11.93
C LYS A 14 21.39 -7.44 -10.92
N LEU A 15 20.91 -8.64 -10.60
CA LEU A 15 19.94 -8.83 -9.52
C LEU A 15 20.60 -8.54 -8.16
N ASN A 16 19.96 -7.71 -7.35
CA ASN A 16 20.41 -7.43 -5.99
C ASN A 16 19.74 -8.42 -5.02
N PHE A 17 20.42 -9.53 -4.74
CA PHE A 17 19.90 -10.61 -3.88
C PHE A 17 19.57 -10.15 -2.47
N LYS A 18 20.30 -9.16 -1.91
CA LYS A 18 20.02 -8.57 -0.59
C LYS A 18 18.67 -7.84 -0.52
N LYS A 19 18.15 -7.41 -1.66
CA LYS A 19 16.83 -6.76 -1.76
C LYS A 19 15.72 -7.74 -2.16
N CYS A 20 16.07 -8.97 -2.57
CA CYS A 20 15.11 -10.01 -2.88
C CYS A 20 14.56 -10.63 -1.60
N CYS A 21 13.28 -10.90 -1.57
CA CYS A 21 12.62 -11.65 -0.50
C CYS A 21 11.52 -12.52 -1.08
N ASN A 22 11.18 -13.57 -0.37
CA ASN A 22 10.09 -14.47 -0.70
C ASN A 22 8.91 -14.23 0.25
N ILE A 23 7.68 -14.10 -0.28
CA ILE A 23 6.46 -14.07 0.50
C ILE A 23 5.60 -15.24 0.05
N ILE A 24 5.22 -16.09 0.98
CA ILE A 24 4.40 -17.27 0.70
C ILE A 24 2.94 -16.94 1.05
N PHE A 25 2.08 -16.85 0.04
CA PHE A 25 0.65 -16.67 0.24
C PHE A 25 0.00 -18.04 0.44
N ASN A 26 -0.40 -18.33 1.67
CA ASN A 26 -1.09 -19.57 1.99
C ASN A 26 -2.47 -19.28 2.62
N PHE A 27 -3.52 -19.55 1.87
CA PHE A 27 -4.91 -19.43 2.31
C PHE A 27 -5.47 -20.76 2.83
N SER A 28 -4.69 -21.84 2.81
CA SER A 28 -5.08 -23.14 3.35
C SER A 28 -4.92 -23.18 4.87
N LYS A 29 -5.77 -23.95 5.54
CA LYS A 29 -5.64 -24.27 6.97
C LYS A 29 -4.50 -25.26 7.26
N LYS A 30 -3.93 -25.90 6.24
CA LYS A 30 -2.81 -26.84 6.38
C LYS A 30 -1.50 -26.10 6.64
N LYS A 31 -0.58 -26.73 7.39
CA LYS A 31 0.74 -26.19 7.70
C LYS A 31 1.47 -25.74 6.43
N GLN A 32 2.11 -24.59 6.53
CA GLN A 32 2.98 -24.08 5.47
C GLN A 32 4.20 -24.97 5.32
N PHE A 33 4.51 -25.34 4.10
CA PHE A 33 5.82 -25.88 3.77
C PHE A 33 6.79 -24.70 3.70
N ALA A 34 7.79 -24.70 4.58
CA ALA A 34 8.91 -23.77 4.48
C ALA A 34 9.69 -24.12 3.22
N THR A 35 9.43 -23.44 2.12
CA THR A 35 10.20 -23.62 0.89
C THR A 35 11.35 -22.62 0.92
N ASN A 36 12.55 -23.11 1.25
CA ASN A 36 13.77 -22.33 1.12
C ASN A 36 14.02 -22.09 -0.37
N MET A 37 13.70 -20.88 -0.85
CA MET A 37 13.92 -20.49 -2.22
C MET A 37 15.36 -20.03 -2.40
N LYS A 38 16.05 -20.59 -3.40
CA LYS A 38 17.41 -20.19 -3.78
C LYS A 38 17.42 -19.54 -5.15
N ILE A 39 18.20 -18.48 -5.29
CA ILE A 39 18.52 -17.89 -6.58
C ILE A 39 20.03 -17.99 -6.76
N LYS A 40 20.47 -18.79 -7.77
CA LYS A 40 21.87 -19.24 -7.87
C LYS A 40 22.25 -19.93 -6.56
N ASP A 41 23.28 -19.48 -5.87
CA ASP A 41 23.77 -20.04 -4.60
C ASP A 41 23.25 -19.31 -3.37
N ASP A 42 22.58 -18.16 -3.54
CA ASP A 42 22.05 -17.35 -2.45
C ASP A 42 20.66 -17.83 -2.00
N VAL A 43 20.53 -18.05 -0.69
CA VAL A 43 19.25 -18.35 -0.04
C VAL A 43 18.47 -17.06 0.15
N ILE A 44 17.23 -17.01 -0.38
CA ILE A 44 16.36 -15.85 -0.24
C ILE A 44 15.56 -15.97 1.05
N GLU A 45 15.61 -14.91 1.84
CA GLU A 45 14.85 -14.79 3.07
C GLU A 45 13.34 -14.85 2.79
N THR A 46 12.62 -15.69 3.55
CA THR A 46 11.16 -15.71 3.54
C THR A 46 10.64 -14.77 4.62
N VAL A 47 9.87 -13.77 4.20
CA VAL A 47 9.31 -12.73 5.09
C VAL A 47 7.78 -12.79 5.08
N GLN A 48 7.17 -12.41 6.22
CA GLN A 48 5.71 -12.35 6.33
C GLN A 48 5.12 -11.08 5.71
N SER A 49 5.91 -10.01 5.63
CA SER A 49 5.49 -8.77 5.02
C SER A 49 6.65 -8.04 4.37
N LYS A 50 6.39 -7.33 3.28
CA LYS A 50 7.36 -6.47 2.59
C LYS A 50 6.68 -5.25 2.02
N LYS A 51 7.40 -4.12 2.08
CA LYS A 51 6.97 -2.90 1.41
C LYS A 51 7.42 -2.92 -0.05
N LEU A 52 6.47 -2.87 -0.98
CA LEU A 52 6.69 -2.80 -2.42
C LEU A 52 6.00 -1.57 -2.99
N LEU A 53 6.74 -0.71 -3.68
CA LEU A 53 6.23 0.52 -4.32
C LEU A 53 5.33 1.37 -3.38
N GLY A 54 5.73 1.49 -2.12
CA GLY A 54 4.96 2.25 -1.12
C GLY A 54 3.82 1.49 -0.44
N THR A 55 3.47 0.29 -0.94
CA THR A 55 2.43 -0.56 -0.37
C THR A 55 3.05 -1.72 0.40
N SER A 56 2.58 -1.97 1.63
CA SER A 56 2.98 -3.15 2.42
C SER A 56 2.08 -4.31 2.03
N ILE A 57 2.70 -5.41 1.61
CA ILE A 57 2.03 -6.67 1.26
C ILE A 57 2.34 -7.67 2.37
N GLU A 58 1.32 -8.34 2.89
CA GLU A 58 1.41 -9.35 3.95
C GLU A 58 1.02 -10.72 3.39
N ASP A 59 1.55 -11.79 3.97
CA ASP A 59 1.32 -13.19 3.60
C ASP A 59 -0.18 -13.59 3.60
N LYS A 60 -0.98 -12.95 4.46
CA LYS A 60 -2.42 -13.18 4.59
C LYS A 60 -3.28 -12.19 3.80
N MET A 61 -2.67 -11.29 3.03
CA MET A 61 -3.37 -10.21 2.29
C MET A 61 -4.31 -9.38 3.18
N LYS A 62 -3.97 -9.21 4.46
CA LYS A 62 -4.72 -8.36 5.38
C LYS A 62 -4.24 -6.92 5.25
N TRP A 63 -5.18 -6.01 5.04
CA TRP A 63 -4.89 -4.61 4.79
C TRP A 63 -5.03 -3.70 6.02
N ASN A 64 -5.16 -4.27 7.23
CA ASN A 64 -5.39 -3.51 8.46
C ASN A 64 -4.35 -2.42 8.66
N LEU A 65 -3.06 -2.78 8.66
CA LEU A 65 -1.96 -1.81 8.82
C LEU A 65 -1.91 -0.77 7.71
N LYS A 66 -2.22 -1.17 6.47
CA LYS A 66 -2.29 -0.25 5.33
C LYS A 66 -3.40 0.77 5.54
N ILE A 67 -4.61 0.31 5.86
CA ILE A 67 -5.78 1.17 6.06
C ILE A 67 -5.59 2.11 7.25
N GLU A 68 -5.08 1.61 8.38
CA GLU A 68 -4.75 2.48 9.52
C GLU A 68 -3.76 3.58 9.18
N ARG A 69 -2.70 3.25 8.42
CA ARG A 69 -1.71 4.24 7.97
C ARG A 69 -2.33 5.26 7.03
N LEU A 70 -3.19 4.83 6.10
CA LEU A 70 -3.92 5.71 5.19
C LEU A 70 -4.82 6.68 5.97
N ILE A 71 -5.61 6.16 6.91
CA ILE A 71 -6.50 6.98 7.75
C ILE A 71 -5.69 7.99 8.58
N LYS A 72 -4.61 7.55 9.22
CA LYS A 72 -3.74 8.47 9.99
C LYS A 72 -3.12 9.56 9.10
N ALA A 73 -2.65 9.21 7.91
CA ALA A 73 -2.07 10.16 6.97
C ALA A 73 -3.11 11.14 6.43
N ALA A 74 -4.31 10.66 6.08
CA ALA A 74 -5.41 11.49 5.63
C ALA A 74 -5.85 12.48 6.72
N ASN A 75 -6.03 12.01 7.97
CA ASN A 75 -6.42 12.85 9.09
C ASN A 75 -5.41 13.98 9.37
N LYS A 76 -4.11 13.69 9.31
CA LYS A 76 -3.07 14.75 9.46
C LYS A 76 -3.21 15.82 8.39
N ARG A 77 -3.50 15.44 7.14
CA ARG A 77 -3.68 16.40 6.05
C ARG A 77 -5.01 17.14 6.11
N MET A 78 -6.04 16.50 6.69
CA MET A 78 -7.30 17.13 7.00
C MET A 78 -7.14 18.31 7.96
N VAL A 79 -6.38 18.11 9.04
CA VAL A 79 -6.07 19.19 9.99
C VAL A 79 -5.39 20.37 9.29
N LEU A 80 -4.48 20.08 8.34
CA LEU A 80 -3.84 21.13 7.54
C LEU A 80 -4.86 21.85 6.65
N LEU A 81 -5.71 21.11 5.95
CA LEU A 81 -6.77 21.69 5.11
C LEU A 81 -7.70 22.59 5.93
N HIS A 82 -8.09 22.13 7.12
CA HIS A 82 -8.93 22.91 8.04
C HIS A 82 -8.25 24.20 8.52
N LYS A 83 -6.92 24.17 8.72
CA LYS A 83 -6.16 25.39 9.05
C LYS A 83 -6.13 26.35 7.86
N VAL A 84 -5.91 25.83 6.65
CA VAL A 84 -5.87 26.65 5.42
C VAL A 84 -7.24 27.26 5.12
N SER A 85 -8.34 26.55 5.37
CA SER A 85 -9.70 27.06 5.13
C SER A 85 -10.04 28.30 5.97
N LYS A 86 -9.32 28.56 7.08
CA LYS A 86 -9.47 29.78 7.86
C LYS A 86 -8.83 31.01 7.21
N PHE A 87 -7.90 30.81 6.28
CA PHE A 87 -7.18 31.88 5.59
C PHE A 87 -7.65 32.12 4.16
N THR A 88 -8.31 31.14 3.54
CA THR A 88 -8.85 31.28 2.19
C THR A 88 -10.31 30.86 2.15
N SER A 89 -11.14 31.72 1.56
CA SER A 89 -12.56 31.44 1.32
C SER A 89 -12.82 30.90 -0.08
N ARG A 90 -11.77 30.73 -0.89
CA ARG A 90 -11.94 30.19 -2.26
C ARG A 90 -12.09 28.68 -2.21
N ILE A 91 -13.30 28.21 -2.49
CA ILE A 91 -13.60 26.76 -2.54
C ILE A 91 -12.75 26.02 -3.58
N SER A 92 -12.40 26.68 -4.69
CA SER A 92 -11.54 26.10 -5.73
C SER A 92 -10.16 25.71 -5.20
N ASP A 93 -9.56 26.58 -4.37
CA ASP A 93 -8.22 26.33 -3.80
C ASP A 93 -8.25 25.19 -2.78
N LEU A 94 -9.30 25.15 -1.96
CA LEU A 94 -9.51 24.07 -1.00
C LEU A 94 -9.72 22.71 -1.71
N LYS A 95 -10.50 22.68 -2.79
CA LYS A 95 -10.68 21.49 -3.62
C LYS A 95 -9.36 21.04 -4.27
N LEU A 96 -8.54 21.98 -4.73
CA LEU A 96 -7.25 21.66 -5.32
C LEU A 96 -6.32 21.02 -4.27
N ILE A 97 -6.25 21.59 -3.07
CA ILE A 97 -5.45 21.04 -1.95
C ILE A 97 -5.99 19.66 -1.54
N TYR A 98 -7.30 19.51 -1.44
CA TYR A 98 -7.92 18.22 -1.14
C TYR A 98 -7.53 17.15 -2.17
N ASN A 99 -7.75 17.40 -3.44
CA ASN A 99 -7.47 16.45 -4.51
C ASN A 99 -5.98 16.10 -4.57
N SER A 100 -5.09 17.09 -4.46
CA SER A 100 -3.65 16.87 -4.57
C SER A 100 -3.03 16.21 -3.36
N LYS A 101 -3.51 16.51 -2.16
CA LYS A 101 -2.87 16.07 -0.90
C LYS A 101 -3.60 14.94 -0.17
N ILE A 102 -4.91 14.89 -0.21
CA ILE A 102 -5.70 13.92 0.55
C ILE A 102 -6.17 12.79 -0.34
N ARG A 103 -6.89 13.11 -1.41
CA ARG A 103 -7.42 12.12 -2.34
C ARG A 103 -6.31 11.29 -2.97
N SER A 104 -5.21 11.90 -3.37
CA SER A 104 -4.06 11.21 -3.94
C SER A 104 -3.50 10.09 -3.04
N ILE A 105 -3.53 10.26 -1.70
CA ILE A 105 -3.09 9.19 -0.79
C ILE A 105 -4.11 8.07 -0.72
N LEU A 106 -5.40 8.42 -0.62
CA LEU A 106 -6.48 7.44 -0.51
C LEU A 106 -6.56 6.57 -1.76
N GLU A 107 -6.29 7.14 -2.92
CA GLU A 107 -6.30 6.44 -4.21
C GLU A 107 -4.99 5.70 -4.53
N THR A 108 -3.92 5.93 -3.75
CA THR A 108 -2.63 5.26 -4.01
C THR A 108 -2.76 3.74 -3.99
N SER A 109 -2.55 3.12 -5.15
CA SER A 109 -2.62 1.65 -5.34
C SER A 109 -3.98 1.06 -4.93
N CYS A 110 -5.09 1.82 -5.05
CA CYS A 110 -6.41 1.35 -4.62
C CYS A 110 -6.86 0.10 -5.38
N ASP A 111 -6.48 -0.05 -6.64
CA ASP A 111 -6.79 -1.23 -7.46
C ASP A 111 -6.26 -2.54 -6.85
N VAL A 112 -5.18 -2.46 -6.07
CA VAL A 112 -4.55 -3.64 -5.47
C VAL A 112 -5.28 -4.11 -4.22
N TRP A 113 -5.82 -3.21 -3.41
CA TRP A 113 -6.33 -3.54 -2.08
C TRP A 113 -7.82 -3.29 -1.88
N HIS A 114 -8.44 -2.44 -2.70
CA HIS A 114 -9.83 -2.02 -2.50
C HIS A 114 -10.84 -3.17 -2.60
N SER A 115 -10.65 -4.10 -3.55
CA SER A 115 -11.55 -5.24 -3.77
C SER A 115 -11.55 -6.24 -2.61
N SER A 116 -10.45 -6.31 -1.85
CA SER A 116 -10.27 -7.25 -0.74
C SER A 116 -10.50 -6.64 0.65
N LEU A 117 -11.04 -5.41 0.71
CA LEU A 117 -11.38 -4.76 1.97
C LEU A 117 -12.58 -5.42 2.65
N THR A 118 -12.51 -5.50 3.98
CA THR A 118 -13.69 -5.84 4.79
C THR A 118 -14.71 -4.70 4.78
N LEU A 119 -15.97 -5.01 5.06
CA LEU A 119 -17.03 -3.99 5.17
C LEU A 119 -16.67 -2.89 6.17
N GLN A 120 -16.06 -3.25 7.29
CA GLN A 120 -15.64 -2.30 8.31
C GLN A 120 -14.53 -1.35 7.82
N GLN A 121 -13.56 -1.87 7.09
CA GLN A 121 -12.48 -1.07 6.50
C GLN A 121 -13.02 -0.10 5.44
N ARG A 122 -13.93 -0.58 4.60
CA ARG A 122 -14.61 0.23 3.58
C ARG A 122 -15.40 1.37 4.24
N ALA A 123 -16.23 1.05 5.23
CA ALA A 123 -16.99 2.06 5.97
C ALA A 123 -16.09 3.12 6.64
N SER A 124 -14.91 2.72 7.13
CA SER A 124 -13.95 3.66 7.73
C SER A 124 -13.35 4.63 6.70
N LEU A 125 -13.10 4.18 5.48
CA LEU A 125 -12.63 5.04 4.38
C LEU A 125 -13.74 5.95 3.86
N GLU A 126 -14.95 5.44 3.71
CA GLU A 126 -16.11 6.22 3.27
C GLU A 126 -16.46 7.33 4.25
N ARG A 127 -16.40 7.06 5.58
CA ARG A 127 -16.58 8.10 6.60
C ARG A 127 -15.60 9.25 6.43
N LEU A 128 -14.33 8.94 6.13
CA LEU A 128 -13.33 9.96 5.85
C LEU A 128 -13.69 10.81 4.62
N GLN A 129 -14.18 10.18 3.55
CA GLN A 129 -14.59 10.89 2.34
C GLN A 129 -15.84 11.74 2.58
N ASN A 130 -16.83 11.23 3.34
CA ASN A 130 -18.06 11.93 3.64
C ASN A 130 -17.87 13.15 4.55
N VAL A 131 -16.98 13.07 5.53
CA VAL A 131 -16.60 14.24 6.36
C VAL A 131 -16.07 15.37 5.49
N LEU A 132 -15.42 15.04 4.39
CA LEU A 132 -14.82 15.99 3.45
C LEU A 132 -15.84 16.60 2.50
N SER A 133 -16.79 15.80 2.01
CA SER A 133 -17.86 16.32 1.12
C SER A 133 -18.86 17.20 1.86
N GLY A 134 -19.02 17.02 3.17
CA GLY A 134 -19.88 17.85 4.02
C GLY A 134 -19.22 19.08 4.62
N SER A 135 -17.90 19.26 4.42
CA SER A 135 -17.14 20.41 4.95
C SER A 135 -16.94 21.54 3.94
N PHE A 136 -17.49 21.42 2.74
CA PHE A 136 -17.53 22.40 1.66
C PHE A 136 -18.97 22.64 1.23
#